data_3970b956eb4fb0881fff584bb0ae667e
#
_entry.id   3970b956eb4fb0881fff584bb0ae667e
#
_cell.length_a   1.000
_cell.length_b   1.000
_cell.length_c   1.000
_cell.angle_alpha   90.00
_cell.angle_beta   90.00
_cell.angle_gamma   90.00
#
_symmetry.space_group_name_H-M   'P 1'
#
loop_
_entity.id
_entity.type
_entity.pdbx_description
1 polymer ?
#
loop_
_entity_poly.entity_id
_entity_poly.type
_entity_poly.pdbx_seq_one_letter_code
_entity_poly.pdbx_strand_id
1 'polypeptide(L)'
;MELTQYQAVFMILLIFFLGDLVGALTKAKISSMFVIMMGFLVLFLTGIYPADIMTTAGFAGVASLGQYFLLFNMGTSVDLPTLRREWRTVVGAIIGMAAAIVGCCVAIPIIGKDFALAAAPVVNGGIVATTTMVQACDEKGLAAAAALATFIYAVQKFVGTLPASNCGLSVANDLVADLRAKHAADPNYSWYAEQTSKSSTGSAKEPLWKGIKKYYTTFICLAIGATAIVLAQTIAKVLKPTPLSFINMSILCMVFGITARNTGLVPPNMMRD
;
A
#
# COMPACT_ATOMS: atom_id res chain seq x y z
N MET A 1 25.26 5.69 22.87
CA MET A 1 26.14 6.10 21.77
C MET A 1 25.38 7.15 20.99
N GLU A 2 25.84 8.42 21.04
CA GLU A 2 25.19 9.48 20.24
C GLU A 2 25.59 9.29 18.77
N LEU A 3 24.66 8.76 17.98
CA LEU A 3 24.88 8.57 16.55
C LEU A 3 24.76 9.91 15.83
N THR A 4 25.75 10.24 15.00
CA THR A 4 25.61 11.36 14.07
C THR A 4 24.58 11.02 12.98
N GLN A 5 23.94 12.05 12.42
CA GLN A 5 22.95 11.86 11.35
C GLN A 5 23.46 10.99 10.20
N TYR A 6 24.71 11.20 9.75
CA TYR A 6 25.31 10.43 8.66
C TYR A 6 25.52 8.97 9.02
N GLN A 7 25.91 8.66 10.27
CA GLN A 7 26.04 7.30 10.76
C GLN A 7 24.68 6.60 10.81
N ALA A 8 23.64 7.27 11.27
CA ALA A 8 22.28 6.73 11.29
C ALA A 8 21.78 6.41 9.87
N VAL A 9 21.99 7.32 8.91
CA VAL A 9 21.65 7.10 7.49
C VAL A 9 22.41 5.89 6.93
N PHE A 10 23.73 5.81 7.19
CA PHE A 10 24.55 4.69 6.72
C PHE A 10 24.06 3.36 7.28
N MET A 11 23.78 3.28 8.58
CA MET A 11 23.26 2.06 9.22
C MET A 11 21.92 1.60 8.63
N ILE A 12 21.01 2.53 8.34
CA ILE A 12 19.73 2.23 7.71
C ILE A 12 19.95 1.71 6.28
N LEU A 13 20.75 2.39 5.48
CA LEU A 13 21.04 1.99 4.10
C LEU A 13 21.75 0.64 4.03
N LEU A 14 22.59 0.32 5.01
CA LEU A 14 23.28 -0.97 5.09
C LEU A 14 22.28 -2.13 5.20
N ILE A 15 21.23 -1.99 6.01
CA ILE A 15 20.18 -3.03 6.11
C ILE A 15 19.38 -3.15 4.81
N PHE A 16 19.06 -2.03 4.17
CA PHE A 16 18.40 -2.07 2.85
C PHE A 16 19.27 -2.80 1.83
N PHE A 17 20.56 -2.50 1.80
CA PHE A 17 21.52 -3.19 0.93
C PHE A 17 21.59 -4.69 1.22
N LEU A 18 21.71 -5.08 2.48
CA LEU A 18 21.74 -6.49 2.87
C LEU A 18 20.43 -7.22 2.50
N GLY A 19 19.29 -6.57 2.68
CA GLY A 19 17.99 -7.12 2.28
C GLY A 19 17.89 -7.36 0.79
N ASP A 20 18.30 -6.39 -0.02
CA ASP A 20 18.31 -6.51 -1.48
C ASP A 20 19.32 -7.57 -1.95
N LEU A 21 20.49 -7.62 -1.33
CA LEU A 21 21.50 -8.64 -1.63
C LEU A 21 20.94 -10.06 -1.37
N VAL A 22 20.29 -10.30 -0.23
CA VAL A 22 19.65 -11.58 0.07
C VAL A 22 18.52 -11.88 -0.91
N GLY A 23 17.70 -10.89 -1.26
CA GLY A 23 16.65 -11.03 -2.27
C GLY A 23 17.21 -11.45 -3.63
N ALA A 24 18.29 -10.82 -4.08
CA ALA A 24 18.97 -11.14 -5.33
C ALA A 24 19.62 -12.53 -5.29
N LEU A 25 20.34 -12.88 -4.23
CA LEU A 25 21.00 -14.19 -4.05
C LEU A 25 19.98 -15.33 -4.02
N THR A 26 18.83 -15.13 -3.40
CA THR A 26 17.74 -16.14 -3.32
C THR A 26 16.88 -16.20 -4.57
N LYS A 27 17.20 -15.42 -5.63
CA LYS A 27 16.38 -15.29 -6.85
C LYS A 27 14.93 -14.94 -6.52
N ALA A 28 14.72 -13.97 -5.61
CA ALA A 28 13.43 -13.51 -5.12
C ALA A 28 12.56 -14.57 -4.40
N LYS A 29 13.13 -15.71 -4.00
CA LYS A 29 12.41 -16.68 -3.15
C LYS A 29 12.10 -16.10 -1.76
N ILE A 30 13.00 -15.25 -1.25
CA ILE A 30 12.79 -14.48 -0.03
C ILE A 30 12.64 -13.01 -0.43
N SER A 31 11.56 -12.36 -0.01
CA SER A 31 11.34 -10.94 -0.28
C SER A 31 12.40 -10.09 0.42
N SER A 32 13.07 -9.18 -0.31
CA SER A 32 14.00 -8.20 0.25
C SER A 32 13.38 -7.42 1.41
N MET A 33 12.10 -7.01 1.26
CA MET A 33 11.35 -6.30 2.30
C MET A 33 11.23 -7.11 3.60
N PHE A 34 11.03 -8.43 3.50
CA PHE A 34 10.97 -9.29 4.68
C PHE A 34 12.32 -9.31 5.41
N VAL A 35 13.42 -9.47 4.68
CA VAL A 35 14.77 -9.48 5.26
C VAL A 35 15.08 -8.14 5.93
N ILE A 36 14.73 -7.02 5.30
CA ILE A 36 14.91 -5.67 5.86
C ILE A 36 14.12 -5.52 7.18
N MET A 37 12.84 -5.89 7.17
CA MET A 37 11.99 -5.77 8.37
C MET A 37 12.48 -6.66 9.51
N MET A 38 12.85 -7.91 9.22
CA MET A 38 13.43 -8.83 10.23
C MET A 38 14.79 -8.35 10.71
N GLY A 39 15.61 -7.81 9.82
CA GLY A 39 16.89 -7.20 10.16
C GLY A 39 16.72 -6.03 11.14
N PHE A 40 15.82 -5.11 10.86
CA PHE A 40 15.49 -4.03 11.79
C PHE A 40 14.99 -4.56 13.14
N LEU A 41 14.06 -5.53 13.11
CA LEU A 41 13.53 -6.13 14.34
C LEU A 41 14.65 -6.71 15.21
N VAL A 42 15.53 -7.51 14.62
CA VAL A 42 16.65 -8.13 15.35
C VAL A 42 17.60 -7.05 15.91
N LEU A 43 17.92 -6.01 15.13
CA LEU A 43 18.84 -4.96 15.55
C LEU A 43 18.25 -4.04 16.63
N PHE A 44 16.94 -3.83 16.64
CA PHE A 44 16.25 -3.11 17.72
C PHE A 44 16.18 -3.99 19.00
N LEU A 45 15.88 -5.29 18.87
CA LEU A 45 15.81 -6.20 20.02
C LEU A 45 17.18 -6.44 20.66
N THR A 46 18.24 -6.45 19.86
CA THR A 46 19.63 -6.59 20.37
C THR A 46 20.17 -5.30 20.94
N GLY A 47 19.46 -4.19 20.80
CA GLY A 47 19.90 -2.85 21.27
C GLY A 47 21.05 -2.24 20.45
N ILE A 48 21.42 -2.86 19.32
CA ILE A 48 22.46 -2.33 18.41
C ILE A 48 21.97 -1.03 17.77
N TYR A 49 20.68 -1.00 17.43
CA TYR A 49 20.05 0.21 16.89
C TYR A 49 19.26 0.94 17.99
N PRO A 50 19.51 2.24 18.19
CA PRO A 50 18.71 3.04 19.08
C PRO A 50 17.29 3.23 18.51
N ALA A 51 16.31 3.34 19.40
CA ALA A 51 14.89 3.46 19.01
C ALA A 51 14.60 4.70 18.15
N ASP A 52 15.41 5.74 18.29
CA ASP A 52 15.28 7.02 17.60
C ASP A 52 16.11 7.12 16.31
N ILE A 53 16.72 6.03 15.83
CA ILE A 53 17.59 6.05 14.65
C ILE A 53 16.91 6.64 13.41
N MET A 54 15.60 6.41 13.22
CA MET A 54 14.84 6.95 12.08
C MET A 54 14.65 8.46 12.16
N THR A 55 14.47 9.00 13.36
CA THR A 55 14.36 10.45 13.62
C THR A 55 15.71 11.12 13.51
N THR A 56 16.75 10.51 14.05
CA THR A 56 18.14 10.97 13.96
C THR A 56 18.62 11.03 12.51
N ALA A 57 18.25 10.06 11.70
CA ALA A 57 18.56 10.05 10.27
C ALA A 57 17.72 11.05 9.45
N GLY A 58 16.66 11.66 10.01
CA GLY A 58 15.74 12.56 9.32
C GLY A 58 14.71 11.84 8.42
N PHE A 59 14.66 10.51 8.42
CA PHE A 59 13.75 9.76 7.56
C PHE A 59 12.29 9.76 8.04
N ALA A 60 12.02 10.05 9.31
CA ALA A 60 10.66 10.05 9.84
C ALA A 60 9.74 11.05 9.11
N GLY A 61 10.23 12.27 8.85
CA GLY A 61 9.46 13.27 8.09
C GLY A 61 9.28 12.92 6.63
N VAL A 62 10.32 12.40 5.99
CA VAL A 62 10.27 11.95 4.58
C VAL A 62 9.32 10.77 4.42
N ALA A 63 9.35 9.81 5.35
CA ALA A 63 8.46 8.66 5.35
C ALA A 63 6.99 9.06 5.48
N SER A 64 6.68 10.01 6.37
CA SER A 64 5.32 10.54 6.54
C SER A 64 4.79 11.21 5.28
N LEU A 65 5.60 12.07 4.65
CA LEU A 65 5.24 12.70 3.38
C LEU A 65 5.07 11.66 2.28
N GLY A 66 6.03 10.75 2.14
CA GLY A 66 5.99 9.67 1.15
C GLY A 66 4.75 8.79 1.29
N GLN A 67 4.31 8.52 2.52
CA GLN A 67 3.09 7.76 2.78
C GLN A 67 1.85 8.44 2.19
N TYR A 68 1.67 9.73 2.37
CA TYR A 68 0.51 10.45 1.84
C TYR A 68 0.54 10.55 0.31
N PHE A 69 1.73 10.73 -0.28
CA PHE A 69 1.89 10.66 -1.73
C PHE A 69 1.56 9.26 -2.27
N LEU A 70 1.99 8.21 -1.58
CA LEU A 70 1.66 6.82 -1.94
C LEU A 70 0.15 6.59 -1.90
N LEU A 71 -0.54 7.08 -0.86
CA LEU A 71 -1.99 6.97 -0.72
C LEU A 71 -2.74 7.69 -1.83
N PHE A 72 -2.31 8.89 -2.17
CA PHE A 72 -2.87 9.62 -3.30
C PHE A 72 -2.67 8.86 -4.61
N ASN A 73 -1.46 8.35 -4.86
CA ASN A 73 -1.15 7.57 -6.06
C ASN A 73 -1.95 6.26 -6.13
N MET A 74 -2.12 5.55 -5.00
CA MET A 74 -2.99 4.37 -4.93
C MET A 74 -4.44 4.74 -5.29
N GLY A 75 -4.93 5.89 -4.83
CA GLY A 75 -6.24 6.43 -5.22
C GLY A 75 -6.35 6.64 -6.72
N THR A 76 -5.32 7.20 -7.38
CA THR A 76 -5.34 7.40 -8.84
C THR A 76 -5.33 6.11 -9.65
N SER A 77 -4.97 4.99 -9.05
CA SER A 77 -5.02 3.67 -9.68
C SER A 77 -6.43 3.06 -9.69
N VAL A 78 -7.34 3.58 -8.88
CA VAL A 78 -8.72 3.06 -8.75
C VAL A 78 -9.62 3.64 -9.83
N ASP A 79 -10.00 2.79 -10.78
CA ASP A 79 -10.96 3.10 -11.83
C ASP A 79 -12.34 2.53 -11.48
N LEU A 80 -13.29 3.40 -11.18
CA LEU A 80 -14.64 2.99 -10.74
C LEU A 80 -15.41 2.15 -11.77
N PRO A 81 -15.36 2.44 -13.09
CA PRO A 81 -15.94 1.58 -14.11
C PRO A 81 -15.38 0.17 -14.09
N THR A 82 -14.05 0.04 -14.00
CA THR A 82 -13.37 -1.26 -13.91
C THR A 82 -13.76 -2.00 -12.62
N LEU A 83 -13.80 -1.30 -11.49
CA LEU A 83 -14.22 -1.87 -10.21
C LEU A 83 -15.65 -2.43 -10.27
N ARG A 84 -16.57 -1.71 -10.94
CA ARG A 84 -17.95 -2.17 -11.13
C ARG A 84 -18.03 -3.40 -12.04
N ARG A 85 -17.16 -3.50 -13.03
CA ARG A 85 -17.08 -4.65 -13.94
C ARG A 85 -16.56 -5.89 -13.22
N GLU A 86 -15.59 -5.71 -12.33
CA GLU A 86 -14.97 -6.78 -11.53
C GLU A 86 -15.69 -7.01 -10.18
N TRP A 87 -17.01 -6.82 -10.15
CA TRP A 87 -17.81 -6.90 -8.92
C TRP A 87 -17.64 -8.21 -8.15
N ARG A 88 -17.36 -9.34 -8.86
CA ARG A 88 -17.11 -10.64 -8.23
C ARG A 88 -15.86 -10.62 -7.36
N THR A 89 -14.79 -9.99 -7.83
CA THR A 89 -13.55 -9.80 -7.07
C THR A 89 -13.79 -8.92 -5.85
N VAL A 90 -14.59 -7.85 -6.02
CA VAL A 90 -14.96 -6.96 -4.92
C VAL A 90 -15.75 -7.70 -3.84
N VAL A 91 -16.74 -8.50 -4.23
CA VAL A 91 -17.52 -9.31 -3.29
C VAL A 91 -16.63 -10.33 -2.57
N GLY A 92 -15.74 -11.01 -3.30
CA GLY A 92 -14.77 -11.92 -2.70
C GLY A 92 -13.87 -11.23 -1.66
N ALA A 93 -13.39 -10.03 -1.96
CA ALA A 93 -12.60 -9.22 -1.02
C ALA A 93 -13.40 -8.82 0.23
N ILE A 94 -14.67 -8.44 0.07
CA ILE A 94 -15.56 -8.10 1.21
C ILE A 94 -15.80 -9.32 2.09
N ILE A 95 -16.03 -10.50 1.51
CA ILE A 95 -16.22 -11.75 2.26
C ILE A 95 -14.93 -12.09 3.02
N GLY A 96 -13.76 -11.98 2.38
CA GLY A 96 -12.46 -12.20 3.03
C GLY A 96 -12.23 -11.24 4.21
N MET A 97 -12.58 -9.96 4.04
CA MET A 97 -12.49 -8.95 5.08
C MET A 97 -13.44 -9.27 6.26
N ALA A 98 -14.68 -9.67 5.98
CA ALA A 98 -15.64 -10.06 7.00
C ALA A 98 -15.14 -11.30 7.78
N ALA A 99 -14.61 -12.30 7.10
CA ALA A 99 -14.04 -13.49 7.73
C ALA A 99 -12.86 -13.16 8.64
N ALA A 100 -11.97 -12.25 8.23
CA ALA A 100 -10.85 -11.81 9.05
C ALA A 100 -11.31 -11.03 10.30
N ILE A 101 -12.34 -10.17 10.18
CA ILE A 101 -12.92 -9.46 11.31
C ILE A 101 -13.54 -10.47 12.31
N VAL A 102 -14.29 -11.45 11.82
CA VAL A 102 -14.85 -12.52 12.66
C VAL A 102 -13.75 -13.29 13.37
N GLY A 103 -12.67 -13.64 12.66
CA GLY A 103 -11.50 -14.30 13.25
C GLY A 103 -10.87 -13.48 14.38
N CYS A 104 -10.70 -12.17 14.19
CA CYS A 104 -10.20 -11.28 15.22
C CYS A 104 -11.17 -11.18 16.41
N CYS A 105 -12.49 -11.15 16.16
CA CYS A 105 -13.50 -11.15 17.24
C CYS A 105 -13.47 -12.44 18.06
N VAL A 106 -13.27 -13.59 17.43
CA VAL A 106 -13.12 -14.89 18.13
C VAL A 106 -11.83 -14.92 18.96
N ALA A 107 -10.79 -14.19 18.56
CA ALA A 107 -9.55 -14.08 19.31
C ALA A 107 -9.62 -13.15 20.54
N ILE A 108 -10.67 -12.33 20.69
CA ILE A 108 -10.83 -11.40 21.82
C ILE A 108 -10.64 -12.06 23.19
N PRO A 109 -11.27 -13.21 23.50
CA PRO A 109 -11.13 -13.83 24.83
C PRO A 109 -9.71 -14.35 25.10
N ILE A 110 -8.90 -14.56 24.08
CA ILE A 110 -7.52 -15.08 24.20
C ILE A 110 -6.50 -13.96 24.32
N ILE A 111 -6.62 -12.93 23.46
CA ILE A 111 -5.58 -11.89 23.28
C ILE A 111 -5.99 -10.59 24.00
N GLY A 112 -7.25 -10.42 24.31
CA GLY A 112 -7.80 -9.18 24.86
C GLY A 112 -8.36 -8.26 23.78
N LYS A 113 -9.28 -7.38 24.21
CA LYS A 113 -10.07 -6.55 23.31
C LYS A 113 -9.22 -5.54 22.51
N ASP A 114 -8.28 -4.86 23.18
CA ASP A 114 -7.49 -3.80 22.57
C ASP A 114 -6.55 -4.34 21.50
N PHE A 115 -5.96 -5.48 21.75
CA PHE A 115 -5.08 -6.17 20.80
C PHE A 115 -5.84 -6.72 19.59
N ALA A 116 -7.01 -7.33 19.82
CA ALA A 116 -7.82 -7.88 18.74
C ALA A 116 -8.38 -6.76 17.82
N LEU A 117 -8.82 -5.64 18.42
CA LEU A 117 -9.29 -4.48 17.65
C LEU A 117 -8.16 -3.81 16.86
N ALA A 118 -6.94 -3.76 17.41
CA ALA A 118 -5.78 -3.25 16.71
C ALA A 118 -5.37 -4.17 15.53
N ALA A 119 -5.50 -5.48 15.70
CA ALA A 119 -5.13 -6.46 14.68
C ALA A 119 -6.08 -6.48 13.47
N ALA A 120 -7.39 -6.31 13.67
CA ALA A 120 -8.40 -6.49 12.64
C ALA A 120 -8.19 -5.61 11.38
N PRO A 121 -7.95 -4.28 11.47
CA PRO A 121 -7.66 -3.46 10.31
C PRO A 121 -6.33 -3.81 9.65
N VAL A 122 -5.33 -4.19 10.44
CA VAL A 122 -3.99 -4.51 9.96
C VAL A 122 -3.99 -5.75 9.09
N VAL A 123 -4.66 -6.80 9.52
CA VAL A 123 -4.78 -8.06 8.74
C VAL A 123 -5.45 -7.82 7.39
N ASN A 124 -6.41 -6.89 7.31
CA ASN A 124 -7.15 -6.64 6.09
C ASN A 124 -6.54 -5.57 5.18
N GLY A 125 -5.94 -4.53 5.75
CA GLY A 125 -5.65 -3.29 5.01
C GLY A 125 -4.17 -3.02 4.69
N GLY A 126 -3.25 -3.87 5.12
CA GLY A 126 -1.82 -3.70 4.86
C GLY A 126 -1.22 -2.45 5.51
N ILE A 127 -0.23 -1.81 4.85
CA ILE A 127 0.55 -0.71 5.45
C ILE A 127 -0.30 0.50 5.86
N VAL A 128 -1.30 0.86 5.06
CA VAL A 128 -2.16 2.02 5.33
C VAL A 128 -2.98 1.82 6.61
N ALA A 129 -3.61 0.66 6.74
CA ALA A 129 -4.37 0.34 7.93
C ALA A 129 -3.47 0.20 9.15
N THR A 130 -2.27 -0.35 8.98
CA THR A 130 -1.29 -0.47 10.05
C THR A 130 -0.87 0.90 10.57
N THR A 131 -0.45 1.81 9.71
CA THR A 131 -0.01 3.15 10.13
C THR A 131 -1.14 3.95 10.77
N THR A 132 -2.35 3.87 10.22
CA THR A 132 -3.52 4.52 10.82
C THR A 132 -3.84 3.94 12.19
N MET A 133 -3.73 2.61 12.35
CA MET A 133 -4.00 1.95 13.62
C MET A 133 -2.94 2.22 14.68
N VAL A 134 -1.66 2.22 14.28
CA VAL A 134 -0.55 2.61 15.16
C VAL A 134 -0.76 4.03 15.67
N GLN A 135 -1.06 4.99 14.81
CA GLN A 135 -1.37 6.36 15.24
C GLN A 135 -2.54 6.43 16.21
N ALA A 136 -3.63 5.70 15.95
CA ALA A 136 -4.79 5.67 16.82
C ALA A 136 -4.51 5.00 18.18
N CYS A 137 -3.63 4.00 18.21
CA CYS A 137 -3.16 3.37 19.44
C CYS A 137 -2.25 4.31 20.25
N ASP A 138 -1.34 5.02 19.59
CA ASP A 138 -0.43 5.97 20.24
C ASP A 138 -1.21 7.16 20.85
N GLU A 139 -2.21 7.69 20.14
CA GLU A 139 -3.10 8.75 20.67
C GLU A 139 -3.87 8.31 21.92
N LYS A 140 -4.11 6.99 22.09
CA LYS A 140 -4.78 6.41 23.27
C LYS A 140 -3.82 5.88 24.33
N GLY A 141 -2.50 6.01 24.13
CA GLY A 141 -1.49 5.49 25.04
C GLY A 141 -1.35 3.96 25.05
N LEU A 142 -1.85 3.28 24.00
CA LEU A 142 -1.82 1.82 23.86
C LEU A 142 -0.58 1.36 23.08
N ALA A 143 0.62 1.69 23.58
CA ALA A 143 1.89 1.39 22.90
C ALA A 143 2.09 -0.10 22.59
N ALA A 144 1.65 -1.01 23.46
CA ALA A 144 1.74 -2.46 23.24
C ALA A 144 0.85 -2.91 22.05
N ALA A 145 -0.34 -2.32 21.89
CA ALA A 145 -1.21 -2.62 20.76
C ALA A 145 -0.65 -2.05 19.43
N ALA A 146 -0.01 -0.88 19.47
CA ALA A 146 0.71 -0.31 18.33
C ALA A 146 1.87 -1.21 17.88
N ALA A 147 2.67 -1.69 18.83
CA ALA A 147 3.76 -2.65 18.56
C ALA A 147 3.23 -3.96 17.96
N LEU A 148 2.15 -4.52 18.52
CA LEU A 148 1.50 -5.72 17.97
C LEU A 148 0.99 -5.50 16.55
N ALA A 149 0.35 -4.37 16.26
CA ALA A 149 -0.12 -4.02 14.92
C ALA A 149 1.02 -4.03 13.90
N THR A 150 2.16 -3.43 14.24
CA THR A 150 3.36 -3.43 13.40
C THR A 150 3.92 -4.84 13.20
N PHE A 151 3.97 -5.64 14.26
CA PHE A 151 4.43 -7.03 14.20
C PHE A 151 3.54 -7.89 13.31
N ILE A 152 2.21 -7.79 13.46
CA ILE A 152 1.25 -8.51 12.61
C ILE A 152 1.45 -8.14 11.15
N TYR A 153 1.64 -6.86 10.83
CA TYR A 153 1.91 -6.40 9.46
C TYR A 153 3.16 -7.05 8.85
N ALA A 154 4.22 -7.20 9.64
CA ALA A 154 5.43 -7.86 9.19
C ALA A 154 5.21 -9.35 8.90
N VAL A 155 4.59 -10.06 9.83
CA VAL A 155 4.39 -11.51 9.76
C VAL A 155 3.35 -11.90 8.71
N GLN A 156 2.25 -11.16 8.59
CA GLN A 156 1.19 -11.47 7.63
C GLN A 156 1.68 -11.46 6.17
N LYS A 157 2.61 -10.56 5.83
CA LYS A 157 3.19 -10.53 4.49
C LYS A 157 3.93 -11.81 4.17
N PHE A 158 4.67 -12.34 5.13
CA PHE A 158 5.40 -13.60 4.95
C PHE A 158 4.44 -14.79 4.81
N VAL A 159 3.50 -14.93 5.74
CA VAL A 159 2.52 -16.02 5.74
C VAL A 159 1.58 -15.94 4.52
N GLY A 160 1.14 -14.75 4.15
CA GLY A 160 0.20 -14.54 3.02
C GLY A 160 0.86 -14.68 1.65
N THR A 161 2.15 -14.39 1.51
CA THR A 161 2.83 -14.42 0.21
C THR A 161 2.93 -15.84 -0.35
N LEU A 162 3.17 -16.84 0.48
CA LEU A 162 3.32 -18.23 0.03
C LEU A 162 2.06 -18.77 -0.66
N PRO A 163 0.87 -18.78 -0.02
CA PRO A 163 -0.35 -19.24 -0.67
C PRO A 163 -0.77 -18.35 -1.84
N ALA A 164 -0.62 -17.03 -1.73
CA ALA A 164 -0.95 -16.11 -2.80
C ALA A 164 -0.06 -16.32 -4.04
N SER A 165 1.22 -16.56 -3.86
CA SER A 165 2.17 -16.85 -4.94
C SER A 165 1.82 -18.17 -5.64
N ASN A 166 1.49 -19.22 -4.89
CA ASN A 166 1.12 -20.52 -5.46
C ASN A 166 -0.18 -20.43 -6.26
N CYS A 167 -1.21 -19.78 -5.73
CA CYS A 167 -2.46 -19.54 -6.44
C CYS A 167 -2.24 -18.67 -7.69
N GLY A 168 -1.45 -17.60 -7.57
CA GLY A 168 -1.12 -16.72 -8.69
C GLY A 168 -0.36 -17.45 -9.79
N LEU A 169 0.58 -18.32 -9.43
CA LEU A 169 1.33 -19.14 -10.39
C LEU A 169 0.44 -20.13 -11.14
N SER A 170 -0.51 -20.79 -10.43
CA SER A 170 -1.49 -21.67 -11.06
C SER A 170 -2.34 -20.94 -12.09
N VAL A 171 -2.93 -19.80 -11.70
CA VAL A 171 -3.74 -18.98 -12.62
C VAL A 171 -2.91 -18.46 -13.80
N ALA A 172 -1.67 -18.06 -13.56
CA ALA A 172 -0.78 -17.60 -14.64
C ALA A 172 -0.44 -18.72 -15.62
N ASN A 173 -0.19 -19.93 -15.13
CA ASN A 173 0.08 -21.09 -16.00
C ASN A 173 -1.14 -21.46 -16.85
N ASP A 174 -2.34 -21.47 -16.28
CA ASP A 174 -3.58 -21.72 -17.00
C ASP A 174 -3.82 -20.67 -18.08
N LEU A 175 -3.60 -19.38 -17.74
CA LEU A 175 -3.71 -18.28 -18.71
C LEU A 175 -2.70 -18.41 -19.84
N VAL A 176 -1.45 -18.74 -19.54
CA VAL A 176 -0.41 -18.93 -20.56
C VAL A 176 -0.73 -20.11 -21.45
N ALA A 177 -1.27 -21.20 -20.90
CA ALA A 177 -1.72 -22.35 -21.69
C ALA A 177 -2.86 -21.98 -22.66
N ASP A 178 -3.87 -21.24 -22.18
CA ASP A 178 -4.98 -20.74 -23.02
C ASP A 178 -4.49 -19.78 -24.11
N LEU A 179 -3.59 -18.86 -23.80
CA LEU A 179 -3.00 -17.93 -24.77
C LEU A 179 -2.16 -18.65 -25.84
N ARG A 180 -1.41 -19.68 -25.45
CA ARG A 180 -0.66 -20.51 -26.40
C ARG A 180 -1.59 -21.29 -27.32
N ALA A 181 -2.68 -21.84 -26.80
CA ALA A 181 -3.69 -22.54 -27.59
C ALA A 181 -4.35 -21.59 -28.61
N LYS A 182 -4.71 -20.37 -28.19
CA LYS A 182 -5.30 -19.35 -29.08
C LYS A 182 -4.31 -18.89 -30.15
N HIS A 183 -3.05 -18.70 -29.82
CA HIS A 183 -2.02 -18.32 -30.80
C HIS A 183 -1.71 -19.46 -31.77
N ALA A 184 -1.79 -20.72 -31.34
CA ALA A 184 -1.64 -21.87 -32.21
C ALA A 184 -2.82 -22.00 -33.19
N ALA A 185 -4.03 -21.60 -32.80
CA ALA A 185 -5.24 -21.61 -33.64
C ALA A 185 -5.26 -20.40 -34.61
N ASP A 186 -4.73 -19.25 -34.22
CA ASP A 186 -4.63 -18.04 -35.03
C ASP A 186 -3.27 -17.35 -34.81
N PRO A 187 -2.30 -17.48 -35.74
CA PRO A 187 -0.97 -16.86 -35.63
C PRO A 187 -0.99 -15.33 -35.55
N ASN A 188 -2.08 -14.67 -36.00
CA ASN A 188 -2.26 -13.24 -35.91
C ASN A 188 -2.95 -12.79 -34.61
N TYR A 189 -3.31 -13.73 -33.73
CA TYR A 189 -3.91 -13.41 -32.45
C TYR A 189 -2.97 -12.58 -31.58
N SER A 190 -3.38 -11.35 -31.27
CA SER A 190 -2.65 -10.45 -30.38
C SER A 190 -3.45 -10.21 -29.10
N TRP A 191 -2.97 -10.75 -28.00
CA TRP A 191 -3.52 -10.53 -26.67
C TRP A 191 -3.59 -9.05 -26.29
N TYR A 192 -2.61 -8.26 -26.71
CA TYR A 192 -2.60 -6.80 -26.50
C TYR A 192 -3.77 -6.11 -27.21
N ALA A 193 -4.12 -6.53 -28.40
CA ALA A 193 -5.23 -5.95 -29.17
C ALA A 193 -6.58 -6.26 -28.48
N GLU A 194 -6.74 -7.45 -27.93
CA GLU A 194 -7.95 -7.84 -27.21
C GLU A 194 -8.11 -7.07 -25.88
N GLN A 195 -7.04 -6.86 -25.14
CA GLN A 195 -7.07 -6.03 -23.92
C GLN A 195 -7.37 -4.57 -24.24
N THR A 196 -6.76 -4.02 -25.28
CA THR A 196 -6.97 -2.63 -25.68
C THR A 196 -8.41 -2.39 -26.14
N SER A 197 -9.00 -3.33 -26.88
CA SER A 197 -10.40 -3.26 -27.31
C SER A 197 -11.39 -3.38 -26.13
N LYS A 198 -11.10 -4.23 -25.15
CA LYS A 198 -11.91 -4.36 -23.92
C LYS A 198 -11.79 -3.14 -22.99
N SER A 199 -10.65 -2.46 -23.01
CA SER A 199 -10.41 -1.23 -22.23
C SER A 199 -11.06 0.00 -22.86
N SER A 200 -11.24 0.03 -24.17
CA SER A 200 -11.81 1.20 -24.91
C SER A 200 -13.32 1.27 -24.94
N THR A 201 -14.03 0.24 -24.47
CA THR A 201 -15.52 0.19 -24.49
C THR A 201 -16.19 0.95 -23.34
N GLY A 202 -15.42 1.53 -22.41
CA GLY A 202 -15.92 2.49 -21.44
C GLY A 202 -15.99 3.87 -22.08
N SER A 203 -17.19 4.34 -22.43
CA SER A 203 -17.49 5.69 -22.90
C SER A 203 -17.01 6.74 -21.89
N ALA A 204 -15.73 7.06 -21.89
CA ALA A 204 -15.20 8.16 -21.15
C ALA A 204 -15.08 9.35 -22.10
N LYS A 205 -15.71 10.48 -21.73
CA LYS A 205 -15.32 11.82 -22.21
C LYS A 205 -13.79 11.85 -22.26
N GLU A 206 -13.23 12.37 -23.34
CA GLU A 206 -11.76 12.46 -23.44
C GLU A 206 -11.21 13.08 -22.16
N PRO A 207 -10.32 12.39 -21.44
CA PRO A 207 -9.86 12.89 -20.17
C PRO A 207 -9.10 14.20 -20.38
N LEU A 208 -9.38 15.20 -19.53
CA LEU A 208 -8.77 16.53 -19.57
C LEU A 208 -7.25 16.49 -19.64
N TRP A 209 -6.62 15.47 -19.05
CA TRP A 209 -5.17 15.29 -19.05
C TRP A 209 -4.58 15.01 -20.44
N LYS A 210 -5.35 14.47 -21.41
CA LYS A 210 -4.84 14.24 -22.77
C LYS A 210 -4.38 15.53 -23.47
N GLY A 211 -5.09 16.64 -23.24
CA GLY A 211 -4.69 17.95 -23.76
C GLY A 211 -3.45 18.53 -23.08
N ILE A 212 -3.20 18.15 -21.83
CA ILE A 212 -2.13 18.67 -20.99
C ILE A 212 -0.93 17.69 -20.95
N LYS A 213 -1.02 16.52 -21.57
CA LYS A 213 0.02 15.48 -21.54
C LYS A 213 1.41 16.00 -21.88
N LYS A 214 1.53 16.99 -22.76
CA LYS A 214 2.79 17.63 -23.14
C LYS A 214 3.49 18.34 -21.98
N TYR A 215 2.71 18.78 -20.97
CA TYR A 215 3.21 19.54 -19.81
C TYR A 215 3.33 18.71 -18.55
N TYR A 216 2.94 17.42 -18.58
CA TYR A 216 3.03 16.52 -17.43
C TYR A 216 4.49 16.15 -17.18
N THR A 217 5.13 16.92 -16.30
CA THR A 217 6.46 16.63 -15.79
C THR A 217 6.33 16.05 -14.39
N THR A 218 7.37 15.37 -13.91
CA THR A 218 7.44 14.80 -12.55
C THR A 218 7.11 15.86 -11.48
N PHE A 219 7.55 17.10 -11.68
CA PHE A 219 7.29 18.20 -10.73
C PHE A 219 5.82 18.61 -10.69
N ILE A 220 5.11 18.60 -11.83
CA ILE A 220 3.67 18.87 -11.85
C ILE A 220 2.90 17.78 -11.14
N CYS A 221 3.28 16.52 -11.34
CA CYS A 221 2.71 15.39 -10.63
C CYS A 221 2.89 15.51 -9.11
N LEU A 222 4.09 15.85 -8.67
CA LEU A 222 4.38 16.12 -7.26
C LEU A 222 3.58 17.31 -6.72
N ALA A 223 3.44 18.38 -7.50
CA ALA A 223 2.67 19.55 -7.09
C ALA A 223 1.17 19.22 -6.91
N ILE A 224 0.59 18.44 -7.83
CA ILE A 224 -0.82 17.99 -7.70
C ILE A 224 -0.97 17.10 -6.46
N GLY A 225 -0.06 16.16 -6.23
CA GLY A 225 -0.06 15.34 -5.03
C GLY A 225 0.07 16.17 -3.75
N ALA A 226 0.99 17.15 -3.74
CA ALA A 226 1.18 18.05 -2.60
C ALA A 226 -0.07 18.92 -2.32
N THR A 227 -0.74 19.44 -3.36
CA THR A 227 -1.98 20.21 -3.18
C THR A 227 -3.09 19.32 -2.60
N ALA A 228 -3.24 18.09 -3.07
CA ALA A 228 -4.20 17.13 -2.52
C ALA A 228 -3.91 16.82 -1.04
N ILE A 229 -2.63 16.67 -0.66
CA ILE A 229 -2.20 16.42 0.73
C ILE A 229 -2.54 17.63 1.62
N VAL A 230 -2.26 18.85 1.18
CA VAL A 230 -2.58 20.09 1.93
C VAL A 230 -4.10 20.25 2.11
N LEU A 231 -4.89 19.99 1.06
CA LEU A 231 -6.34 19.98 1.16
C LEU A 231 -6.85 18.92 2.13
N ALA A 232 -6.31 17.69 2.05
CA ALA A 232 -6.66 16.61 2.97
C ALA A 232 -6.34 16.99 4.43
N GLN A 233 -5.18 17.60 4.67
CA GLN A 233 -4.77 18.07 6.00
C GLN A 233 -5.72 19.15 6.54
N THR A 234 -6.08 20.12 5.71
CA THR A 234 -6.98 21.21 6.08
C THR A 234 -8.36 20.69 6.45
N ILE A 235 -8.92 19.81 5.61
CA ILE A 235 -10.24 19.20 5.84
C ILE A 235 -10.20 18.30 7.07
N ALA A 236 -9.15 17.48 7.24
CA ALA A 236 -9.01 16.64 8.43
C ALA A 236 -8.96 17.45 9.74
N LYS A 237 -8.29 18.62 9.73
CA LYS A 237 -8.29 19.52 10.88
C LYS A 237 -9.67 20.08 11.20
N VAL A 238 -10.45 20.42 10.19
CA VAL A 238 -11.82 20.94 10.36
C VAL A 238 -12.77 19.82 10.83
N LEU A 239 -12.54 18.58 10.41
CA LEU A 239 -13.37 17.44 10.80
C LEU A 239 -13.05 16.90 12.21
N LYS A 240 -11.87 17.15 12.76
CA LYS A 240 -11.49 16.67 14.11
C LYS A 240 -12.53 16.94 15.22
N PRO A 241 -13.16 18.13 15.33
CA PRO A 241 -14.15 18.41 16.36
C PRO A 241 -15.54 17.83 16.06
N THR A 242 -15.77 17.19 14.91
CA THR A 242 -17.05 16.65 14.49
C THR A 242 -17.13 15.13 14.72
N PRO A 243 -18.35 14.52 14.75
CA PRO A 243 -18.49 13.07 14.84
C PRO A 243 -17.88 12.32 13.63
N LEU A 244 -17.43 13.05 12.60
CA LEU A 244 -16.75 12.54 11.42
C LEU A 244 -15.23 12.44 11.60
N SER A 245 -14.71 12.50 12.82
CA SER A 245 -13.29 12.40 13.17
C SER A 245 -12.61 11.09 12.72
N PHE A 246 -13.42 10.05 12.39
CA PHE A 246 -12.90 8.81 11.78
C PHE A 246 -12.35 9.01 10.36
N ILE A 247 -12.73 10.10 9.66
CA ILE A 247 -12.18 10.47 8.36
C ILE A 247 -10.86 11.20 8.60
N ASN A 248 -9.78 10.43 8.62
CA ASN A 248 -8.45 10.98 8.80
C ASN A 248 -7.81 11.42 7.47
N MET A 249 -6.66 12.07 7.57
CA MET A 249 -5.92 12.57 6.41
C MET A 249 -5.58 11.47 5.39
N SER A 250 -5.33 10.24 5.83
CA SER A 250 -5.00 9.10 4.97
C SER A 250 -6.16 8.73 4.03
N ILE A 251 -7.38 8.67 4.59
CA ILE A 251 -8.60 8.37 3.83
C ILE A 251 -8.86 9.49 2.81
N LEU A 252 -8.74 10.75 3.23
CA LEU A 252 -8.95 11.90 2.35
C LEU A 252 -7.97 11.93 1.17
N CYS A 253 -6.69 11.65 1.41
CA CYS A 253 -5.70 11.57 0.33
C CYS A 253 -6.08 10.50 -0.71
N MET A 254 -6.53 9.33 -0.26
CA MET A 254 -6.98 8.26 -1.15
C MET A 254 -8.25 8.67 -1.92
N VAL A 255 -9.23 9.27 -1.26
CA VAL A 255 -10.48 9.75 -1.89
C VAL A 255 -10.18 10.83 -2.94
N PHE A 256 -9.27 11.75 -2.65
CA PHE A 256 -8.84 12.76 -3.64
C PHE A 256 -8.15 12.12 -4.84
N GLY A 257 -7.32 11.10 -4.64
CA GLY A 257 -6.74 10.33 -5.74
C GLY A 257 -7.81 9.67 -6.62
N ILE A 258 -8.79 8.99 -6.02
CA ILE A 258 -9.92 8.37 -6.73
C ILE A 258 -10.71 9.42 -7.51
N THR A 259 -11.02 10.55 -6.88
CA THR A 259 -11.79 11.64 -7.51
C THR A 259 -11.00 12.25 -8.67
N ALA A 260 -9.73 12.55 -8.50
CA ALA A 260 -8.87 13.11 -9.53
C ALA A 260 -8.75 12.17 -10.75
N ARG A 261 -8.69 10.85 -10.52
CA ARG A 261 -8.68 9.85 -11.58
C ARG A 261 -10.00 9.80 -12.35
N ASN A 262 -11.12 9.72 -11.65
CA ASN A 262 -12.44 9.53 -12.27
C ASN A 262 -13.00 10.83 -12.89
N THR A 263 -12.48 11.99 -12.49
CA THR A 263 -12.78 13.29 -13.15
C THR A 263 -11.89 13.53 -14.37
N GLY A 264 -10.88 12.67 -14.62
CA GLY A 264 -9.98 12.83 -15.77
C GLY A 264 -8.92 13.92 -15.59
N LEU A 265 -8.71 14.40 -14.36
CA LEU A 265 -7.67 15.38 -14.04
C LEU A 265 -6.26 14.78 -14.09
N VAL A 266 -6.13 13.49 -13.75
CA VAL A 266 -4.84 12.83 -13.56
C VAL A 266 -4.78 11.51 -14.33
N PRO A 267 -3.66 11.20 -14.98
CA PRO A 267 -3.46 9.91 -15.65
C PRO A 267 -3.44 8.74 -14.66
N PRO A 268 -3.70 7.51 -15.11
CA PRO A 268 -3.57 6.33 -14.28
C PRO A 268 -2.11 6.16 -13.83
N ASN A 269 -1.90 5.84 -12.56
CA ASN A 269 -0.56 5.62 -11.98
C ASN A 269 0.40 6.80 -12.19
N MET A 270 -0.05 7.98 -11.83
CA MET A 270 0.61 9.27 -12.05
C MET A 270 2.10 9.31 -11.67
N MET A 271 2.55 8.48 -10.73
CA MET A 271 3.95 8.43 -10.27
C MET A 271 4.76 7.27 -10.87
N ARG A 272 4.20 6.52 -11.82
CA ARG A 272 4.88 5.40 -12.45
C ARG A 272 5.54 5.75 -13.78
N ASP A 273 5.08 6.79 -14.43
CA ASP A 273 5.60 7.35 -15.67
C ASP A 273 6.46 8.61 -15.36
#